data_d26a643ba47870e414aa411424367b10
#
_entry.id   d26a643ba47870e414aa411424367b10
#
_cell.length_a   1.000
_cell.length_b   1.000
_cell.length_c   1.000
_cell.angle_alpha   90.00
_cell.angle_beta   90.00
_cell.angle_gamma   90.00
#
_symmetry.space_group_name_H-M   'P 1'
#
loop_
_entity.id
_entity.type
_entity.pdbx_description
1 polymer ?
#
loop_
_entity_poly.entity_id
_entity_poly.type
_entity_poly.pdbx_seq_one_letter_code
_entity_poly.pdbx_strand_id
1 'polypeptide(L)'
;LRIRVRPTVAEASKNEVVVDLGESPDFTYESGHALSQVLRQGAHAALLRGPLSGFPMQGVHVTLDRIQAEGPDMCPPAAVRLAVSQALRHALGHGSRTKPSDMVHGHTKLMEPMMHVSIEAPANYAGKLTSDISVEQHGSILDMRQATDDAPPPADLNSSYEVYIPSDHNFDGFVDDNTANISASMQQRPMRIEAHIPLARMMRYSTRLRALTGGAGSYQMTLSGFAIVAPDRERELLRELGRLPAHI
;
A
#
# COMPACT_ATOMS: atom_id res chain seq x y z
N LEU A 1 23.21 1.37 26.58
CA LEU A 1 22.11 0.82 25.80
C LEU A 1 22.63 0.27 24.48
N ARG A 2 22.40 -1.01 24.20
CA ARG A 2 22.72 -1.65 22.92
C ARG A 2 21.42 -1.94 22.16
N ILE A 3 21.35 -1.46 20.92
CA ILE A 3 20.18 -1.65 20.06
C ILE A 3 20.61 -2.34 18.77
N ARG A 4 19.89 -3.36 18.37
CA ARG A 4 19.97 -3.97 17.04
C ARG A 4 18.68 -3.68 16.27
N VAL A 5 18.81 -3.25 15.02
CA VAL A 5 17.70 -2.98 14.13
C VAL A 5 17.84 -3.88 12.90
N ARG A 6 16.78 -4.59 12.54
CA ARG A 6 16.73 -5.47 11.38
C ARG A 6 15.44 -5.21 10.60
N PRO A 7 15.43 -5.37 9.28
CA PRO A 7 14.18 -5.41 8.53
C PRO A 7 13.40 -6.67 8.91
N THR A 8 12.08 -6.55 9.01
CA THR A 8 11.19 -7.70 9.17
C THR A 8 11.02 -8.36 7.80
N VAL A 9 11.31 -9.65 7.70
CA VAL A 9 11.22 -10.43 6.45
C VAL A 9 9.78 -10.87 6.18
N ALA A 10 8.90 -10.82 7.17
CA ALA A 10 7.52 -11.23 7.03
C ALA A 10 6.67 -10.15 6.35
N GLU A 11 5.69 -10.57 5.54
CA GLU A 11 4.69 -9.74 4.86
C GLU A 11 3.84 -8.85 5.79
N ALA A 12 4.00 -8.99 7.08
CA ALA A 12 3.33 -8.16 8.07
C ALA A 12 4.07 -6.83 8.24
N SER A 13 3.46 -5.76 7.75
CA SER A 13 3.89 -4.36 7.90
C SER A 13 3.98 -3.89 9.37
N LYS A 14 3.95 -4.78 10.34
CA LYS A 14 3.99 -4.44 11.76
C LYS A 14 5.42 -4.36 12.27
N ASN A 15 5.69 -3.31 13.03
CA ASN A 15 6.94 -3.19 13.77
C ASN A 15 6.92 -4.12 14.97
N GLU A 16 8.02 -4.81 15.20
CA GLU A 16 8.21 -5.66 16.37
C GLU A 16 9.31 -5.10 17.25
N VAL A 17 9.02 -4.94 18.52
CA VAL A 17 9.98 -4.47 19.52
C VAL A 17 10.17 -5.55 20.58
N VAL A 18 11.34 -6.15 20.58
CA VAL A 18 11.76 -7.17 21.54
C VAL A 18 12.72 -6.52 22.52
N VAL A 19 12.44 -6.68 23.82
CA VAL A 19 13.32 -6.25 24.90
C VAL A 19 13.88 -7.51 25.53
N ASP A 20 15.16 -7.72 25.34
CA ASP A 20 15.93 -8.81 25.95
C ASP A 20 17.00 -8.19 26.85
N LEU A 21 16.67 -8.06 28.11
CA LEU A 21 17.56 -7.44 29.11
C LEU A 21 18.69 -8.37 29.56
N GLY A 22 18.62 -9.67 29.25
CA GLY A 22 19.57 -10.68 29.67
C GLY A 22 19.73 -10.68 31.20
N GLU A 23 20.95 -10.50 31.68
CA GLU A 23 21.27 -10.41 33.09
C GLU A 23 21.06 -9.01 33.71
N SER A 24 20.59 -8.03 32.92
CA SER A 24 20.37 -6.66 33.41
C SER A 24 19.14 -6.59 34.30
N PRO A 25 19.19 -5.84 35.43
CA PRO A 25 18.08 -5.76 36.37
C PRO A 25 16.87 -5.08 35.71
N ASP A 26 15.73 -5.76 35.71
CA ASP A 26 14.43 -5.16 35.37
C ASP A 26 13.80 -4.65 36.68
N PHE A 27 13.83 -3.35 36.90
CA PHE A 27 13.25 -2.72 38.06
C PHE A 27 11.95 -2.00 37.71
N THR A 28 11.10 -1.85 38.73
CA THR A 28 9.81 -1.16 38.58
C THR A 28 9.92 0.23 39.17
N TYR A 29 9.44 1.24 38.45
CA TYR A 29 9.35 2.62 38.89
C TYR A 29 8.19 2.82 39.90
N GLU A 30 8.22 3.88 40.66
CA GLU A 30 7.10 4.28 41.53
C GLU A 30 5.77 4.43 40.78
N SER A 31 5.84 4.78 39.50
CA SER A 31 4.67 4.82 38.60
C SER A 31 4.06 3.45 38.24
N GLY A 32 4.62 2.35 38.76
CA GLY A 32 4.16 0.99 38.51
C GLY A 32 4.60 0.41 37.16
N HIS A 33 5.41 1.13 36.37
CA HIS A 33 5.92 0.64 35.09
C HIS A 33 7.27 -0.05 35.25
N ALA A 34 7.43 -1.22 34.65
CA ALA A 34 8.71 -1.90 34.55
C ALA A 34 9.63 -1.20 33.55
N LEU A 35 10.95 -1.27 33.74
CA LEU A 35 11.95 -0.72 32.83
C LEU A 35 11.74 -1.21 31.39
N SER A 36 11.49 -2.50 31.22
CA SER A 36 11.20 -3.12 29.93
C SER A 36 10.00 -2.48 29.21
N GLN A 37 8.97 -2.09 29.96
CA GLN A 37 7.80 -1.40 29.40
C GLN A 37 8.14 0.03 28.95
N VAL A 38 8.92 0.77 29.74
CA VAL A 38 9.38 2.12 29.41
C VAL A 38 10.23 2.12 28.14
N LEU A 39 11.09 1.10 28.00
CA LEU A 39 11.92 0.89 26.82
C LEU A 39 11.09 0.63 25.56
N ARG A 40 10.10 -0.26 25.64
CA ARG A 40 9.17 -0.51 24.53
C ARG A 40 8.43 0.76 24.12
N GLN A 41 7.94 1.53 25.08
CA GLN A 41 7.26 2.81 24.80
C GLN A 41 8.19 3.78 24.07
N GLY A 42 9.46 3.90 24.52
CA GLY A 42 10.47 4.74 23.86
C GLY A 42 10.77 4.31 22.44
N ALA A 43 10.89 3.01 22.20
CA ALA A 43 11.10 2.45 20.86
C ALA A 43 9.90 2.69 19.94
N HIS A 44 8.69 2.41 20.38
CA HIS A 44 7.49 2.69 19.61
C HIS A 44 7.33 4.17 19.25
N ALA A 45 7.58 5.07 20.23
CA ALA A 45 7.53 6.51 19.98
C ALA A 45 8.56 6.97 18.94
N ALA A 46 9.74 6.34 18.92
CA ALA A 46 10.77 6.63 17.92
C ALA A 46 10.39 6.15 16.52
N LEU A 47 9.73 4.99 16.41
CA LEU A 47 9.29 4.42 15.13
C LEU A 47 8.12 5.20 14.52
N LEU A 48 7.39 6.01 15.28
CA LEU A 48 6.35 6.90 14.74
C LEU A 48 6.91 8.03 13.87
N ARG A 49 8.22 8.30 13.94
CA ARG A 49 8.88 9.35 13.14
C ARG A 49 10.15 8.83 12.51
N GLY A 50 10.02 8.33 11.29
CA GLY A 50 11.14 7.82 10.50
C GLY A 50 12.13 8.90 10.05
N PRO A 51 13.34 8.47 9.62
CA PRO A 51 14.46 9.36 9.31
C PRO A 51 14.24 10.19 8.05
N LEU A 52 13.66 9.65 7.00
CA LEU A 52 13.61 10.29 5.68
C LEU A 52 12.62 11.46 5.65
N SER A 53 11.39 11.23 6.04
CA SER A 53 10.30 12.19 5.86
C SER A 53 9.52 12.50 7.13
N GLY A 54 9.83 11.80 8.24
CA GLY A 54 9.09 11.92 9.49
C GLY A 54 7.80 11.12 9.55
N PHE A 55 7.52 10.31 8.53
CA PHE A 55 6.40 9.37 8.53
C PHE A 55 6.68 8.16 9.42
N PRO A 56 5.64 7.45 9.90
CA PRO A 56 5.81 6.23 10.68
C PRO A 56 6.59 5.17 9.91
N MET A 57 7.46 4.46 10.63
CA MET A 57 8.21 3.32 10.10
C MET A 57 7.34 2.07 10.09
N GLN A 58 7.59 1.19 9.14
CA GLN A 58 6.96 -0.13 9.04
C GLN A 58 8.00 -1.20 8.72
N GLY A 59 7.73 -2.44 9.11
CA GLY A 59 8.59 -3.58 8.81
C GLY A 59 9.94 -3.54 9.54
N VAL A 60 9.99 -3.01 10.76
CA VAL A 60 11.22 -2.89 11.55
C VAL A 60 11.15 -3.80 12.77
N HIS A 61 12.16 -4.68 12.90
CA HIS A 61 12.39 -5.47 14.09
C HIS A 61 13.49 -4.81 14.92
N VAL A 62 13.15 -4.39 16.14
CA VAL A 62 14.05 -3.74 17.09
C VAL A 62 14.31 -4.66 18.25
N THR A 63 15.58 -4.99 18.49
CA THR A 63 16.00 -5.73 19.69
C THR A 63 16.81 -4.81 20.59
N LEU A 64 16.40 -4.71 21.83
CA LEU A 64 17.10 -4.00 22.90
C LEU A 64 17.82 -5.03 23.77
N ASP A 65 19.15 -5.14 23.61
CA ASP A 65 19.90 -6.28 24.15
C ASP A 65 20.51 -6.02 25.54
N ARG A 66 21.03 -4.83 25.81
CA ARG A 66 21.77 -4.56 27.04
C ARG A 66 21.56 -3.12 27.51
N ILE A 67 21.25 -2.98 28.77
CA ILE A 67 21.10 -1.69 29.44
C ILE A 67 21.92 -1.74 30.71
N GLN A 68 22.78 -0.76 30.88
CA GLN A 68 23.43 -0.49 32.15
C GLN A 68 22.58 0.57 32.86
N ALA A 69 21.80 0.15 33.83
CA ALA A 69 20.96 1.01 34.66
C ALA A 69 21.24 0.65 36.12
N GLU A 70 21.63 1.63 36.93
CA GLU A 70 22.02 1.43 38.31
C GLU A 70 20.83 1.46 39.29
N GLY A 71 19.64 1.83 38.80
CA GLY A 71 18.42 1.86 39.59
C GLY A 71 17.41 2.91 39.10
N PRO A 72 16.19 2.93 39.69
CA PRO A 72 15.12 3.83 39.25
C PRO A 72 15.45 5.32 39.51
N ASP A 73 16.19 5.63 40.56
CA ASP A 73 16.54 7.01 40.92
C ASP A 73 17.54 7.63 39.94
N MET A 74 18.46 6.83 39.41
CA MET A 74 19.50 7.28 38.49
C MET A 74 19.01 7.28 37.03
N CYS A 75 17.92 6.60 36.70
CA CYS A 75 17.40 6.41 35.34
C CYS A 75 15.92 6.78 35.27
N PRO A 76 15.53 8.06 35.33
CA PRO A 76 14.12 8.45 35.26
C PRO A 76 13.48 8.01 33.95
N PRO A 77 12.19 7.63 33.93
CA PRO A 77 11.50 7.07 32.72
C PRO A 77 11.59 7.97 31.49
N ALA A 78 11.60 9.28 31.68
CA ALA A 78 11.73 10.26 30.59
C ALA A 78 13.11 10.20 29.92
N ALA A 79 14.18 10.10 30.73
CA ALA A 79 15.54 9.98 30.20
C ALA A 79 15.75 8.66 29.44
N VAL A 80 15.19 7.57 29.98
CA VAL A 80 15.25 6.26 29.31
C VAL A 80 14.55 6.30 27.96
N ARG A 81 13.32 6.83 27.90
CA ARG A 81 12.59 6.99 26.61
C ARG A 81 13.36 7.84 25.60
N LEU A 82 13.97 8.94 26.07
CA LEU A 82 14.77 9.81 25.23
C LEU A 82 16.02 9.09 24.70
N ALA A 83 16.74 8.38 25.57
CA ALA A 83 17.94 7.62 25.19
C ALA A 83 17.63 6.54 24.13
N VAL A 84 16.54 5.78 24.30
CA VAL A 84 16.08 4.79 23.31
C VAL A 84 15.73 5.49 22.01
N SER A 85 15.00 6.59 22.06
CA SER A 85 14.60 7.33 20.86
C SER A 85 15.82 7.88 20.09
N GLN A 86 16.80 8.43 20.78
CA GLN A 86 18.04 8.93 20.17
C GLN A 86 18.87 7.78 19.57
N ALA A 87 19.05 6.70 20.32
CA ALA A 87 19.82 5.55 19.86
C ALA A 87 19.17 4.89 18.62
N LEU A 88 17.83 4.77 18.58
CA LEU A 88 17.10 4.27 17.43
C LEU A 88 17.25 5.20 16.20
N ARG A 89 17.10 6.50 16.39
CA ARG A 89 17.31 7.47 15.31
C ARG A 89 18.73 7.40 14.76
N HIS A 90 19.72 7.24 15.62
CA HIS A 90 21.09 7.07 15.17
C HIS A 90 21.27 5.76 14.38
N ALA A 91 20.72 4.64 14.87
CA ALA A 91 20.79 3.35 14.20
C ALA A 91 20.08 3.35 12.83
N LEU A 92 19.00 4.12 12.70
CA LEU A 92 18.24 4.26 11.45
C LEU A 92 18.82 5.32 10.48
N GLY A 93 19.93 5.97 10.82
CA GLY A 93 20.61 6.92 9.93
C GLY A 93 20.34 8.40 10.17
N HIS A 94 19.62 8.77 11.26
CA HIS A 94 19.42 10.20 11.61
C HIS A 94 20.67 10.89 12.17
N GLY A 95 21.69 10.12 12.55
CA GLY A 95 22.88 10.65 13.21
C GLY A 95 23.95 11.22 12.29
N SER A 96 23.84 10.97 11.02
CA SER A 96 24.81 11.46 10.06
C SER A 96 24.27 12.73 9.38
N ARG A 97 24.76 13.90 9.82
CA ARG A 97 24.67 15.14 9.04
C ARG A 97 25.59 15.09 7.81
N THR A 98 26.01 13.92 7.40
CA THR A 98 26.79 13.66 6.21
C THR A 98 25.87 13.74 4.99
N LYS A 99 26.26 14.54 4.07
CA LYS A 99 25.79 14.83 2.71
C LYS A 99 24.43 14.25 2.29
N PRO A 100 23.56 15.06 1.64
CA PRO A 100 22.25 14.60 1.13
C PRO A 100 22.33 13.38 0.20
N SER A 101 23.49 13.14 -0.42
CA SER A 101 23.76 11.94 -1.25
C SER A 101 23.74 10.63 -0.46
N ASP A 102 24.12 10.67 0.82
CA ASP A 102 24.20 9.44 1.64
C ASP A 102 22.85 9.02 2.19
N MET A 103 21.86 9.91 2.20
CA MET A 103 20.48 9.60 2.59
C MET A 103 19.78 8.68 1.60
N VAL A 104 20.16 8.72 0.32
CA VAL A 104 19.58 7.87 -0.73
C VAL A 104 20.05 6.43 -0.64
N HIS A 105 21.15 6.17 0.05
CA HIS A 105 21.74 4.83 0.23
C HIS A 105 21.51 4.25 1.63
N GLY A 106 20.72 4.93 2.48
CA GLY A 106 20.33 4.42 3.79
C GLY A 106 19.48 3.15 3.70
N HIS A 107 19.48 2.35 4.77
CA HIS A 107 18.68 1.12 4.87
C HIS A 107 17.17 1.37 4.87
N THR A 108 16.73 2.63 5.04
CA THR A 108 15.32 3.03 5.05
C THR A 108 14.88 3.53 3.68
N LYS A 109 13.75 3.02 3.20
CA LYS A 109 13.14 3.41 1.93
C LYS A 109 11.78 4.04 2.16
N LEU A 110 11.39 4.93 1.24
CA LEU A 110 10.05 5.50 1.26
C LEU A 110 9.05 4.46 0.74
N MET A 111 7.90 4.39 1.37
CA MET A 111 6.78 3.55 0.92
C MET A 111 5.60 4.44 0.56
N GLU A 112 4.85 4.04 -0.46
CA GLU A 112 3.61 4.68 -0.85
C GLU A 112 2.41 3.74 -0.72
N PRO A 113 1.21 4.26 -0.41
CA PRO A 113 0.01 3.45 -0.34
C PRO A 113 -0.39 2.96 -1.72
N MET A 114 -0.62 1.64 -1.83
CA MET A 114 -1.10 0.97 -3.04
C MET A 114 -2.58 0.69 -2.92
N MET A 115 -3.32 1.06 -3.95
CA MET A 115 -4.74 0.81 -4.04
C MET A 115 -4.98 -0.43 -4.91
N HIS A 116 -5.81 -1.33 -4.41
CA HIS A 116 -6.45 -2.35 -5.24
C HIS A 116 -7.65 -1.68 -5.93
N VAL A 117 -7.61 -1.64 -7.24
CA VAL A 117 -8.60 -0.93 -8.07
C VAL A 117 -9.30 -1.93 -8.97
N SER A 118 -10.62 -1.95 -8.92
CA SER A 118 -11.48 -2.70 -9.81
C SER A 118 -12.18 -1.72 -10.76
N ILE A 119 -11.88 -1.79 -12.05
CA ILE A 119 -12.44 -0.93 -13.09
C ILE A 119 -13.40 -1.74 -13.93
N GLU A 120 -14.62 -1.25 -14.10
CA GLU A 120 -15.61 -1.83 -14.99
C GLU A 120 -15.86 -0.88 -16.17
N ALA A 121 -15.71 -1.39 -17.38
CA ALA A 121 -15.93 -0.64 -18.61
C ALA A 121 -16.25 -1.59 -19.76
N PRO A 122 -16.88 -1.09 -20.86
CA PRO A 122 -17.08 -1.88 -22.06
C PRO A 122 -15.76 -2.39 -22.66
N ALA A 123 -15.76 -3.61 -23.20
CA ALA A 123 -14.58 -4.31 -23.68
C ALA A 123 -13.80 -3.56 -24.77
N ASN A 124 -14.48 -2.72 -25.57
CA ASN A 124 -13.84 -1.88 -26.59
C ASN A 124 -12.83 -0.86 -26.01
N TYR A 125 -12.93 -0.52 -24.72
CA TYR A 125 -12.00 0.39 -24.06
C TYR A 125 -10.85 -0.32 -23.32
N ALA A 126 -10.88 -1.66 -23.23
CA ALA A 126 -9.92 -2.44 -22.46
C ALA A 126 -8.47 -2.13 -22.83
N GLY A 127 -8.13 -2.10 -24.11
CA GLY A 127 -6.76 -1.79 -24.56
C GLY A 127 -6.29 -0.39 -24.18
N LYS A 128 -7.19 0.61 -24.22
CA LYS A 128 -6.85 1.97 -23.76
C LYS A 128 -6.65 2.03 -22.25
N LEU A 129 -7.50 1.33 -21.51
CA LEU A 129 -7.43 1.29 -20.04
C LEU A 129 -6.19 0.55 -19.56
N THR A 130 -5.84 -0.59 -20.15
CA THR A 130 -4.63 -1.34 -19.79
C THR A 130 -3.36 -0.55 -20.08
N SER A 131 -3.32 0.16 -21.22
CA SER A 131 -2.20 1.06 -21.54
C SER A 131 -2.12 2.23 -20.54
N ASP A 132 -3.26 2.85 -20.21
CA ASP A 132 -3.32 3.94 -19.23
C ASP A 132 -2.83 3.49 -17.84
N ILE A 133 -3.32 2.35 -17.36
CA ILE A 133 -2.93 1.80 -16.06
C ILE A 133 -1.43 1.53 -16.00
N SER A 134 -0.88 0.86 -17.01
CA SER A 134 0.51 0.42 -16.99
C SER A 134 1.50 1.57 -17.23
N VAL A 135 1.22 2.46 -18.19
CA VAL A 135 2.16 3.50 -18.60
C VAL A 135 2.00 4.77 -17.78
N GLU A 136 0.77 5.28 -17.68
CA GLU A 136 0.52 6.59 -17.09
C GLU A 136 0.34 6.53 -15.57
N GLN A 137 -0.34 5.48 -15.09
CA GLN A 137 -0.60 5.33 -13.67
C GLN A 137 0.48 4.51 -12.94
N HIS A 138 1.45 3.93 -13.67
CA HIS A 138 2.48 3.05 -13.13
C HIS A 138 1.90 1.92 -12.27
N GLY A 139 0.71 1.45 -12.63
CA GLY A 139 0.02 0.35 -11.98
C GLY A 139 0.41 -1.00 -12.56
N SER A 140 0.17 -2.06 -11.80
CA SER A 140 0.28 -3.45 -12.25
C SER A 140 -1.11 -4.04 -12.39
N ILE A 141 -1.40 -4.61 -13.56
CA ILE A 141 -2.66 -5.30 -13.81
C ILE A 141 -2.54 -6.68 -13.18
N LEU A 142 -3.54 -7.05 -12.39
CA LEU A 142 -3.63 -8.34 -11.70
C LEU A 142 -4.46 -9.33 -12.50
N ASP A 143 -5.63 -8.88 -12.94
CA ASP A 143 -6.59 -9.73 -13.63
C ASP A 143 -7.43 -8.90 -14.61
N MET A 144 -7.96 -9.59 -15.63
CA MET A 144 -8.85 -9.01 -16.61
C MET A 144 -9.85 -10.06 -17.07
N ARG A 145 -11.12 -9.87 -16.71
CA ARG A 145 -12.20 -10.83 -17.00
C ARG A 145 -13.49 -10.12 -17.42
N GLN A 146 -14.41 -10.87 -17.99
CA GLN A 146 -15.75 -10.35 -18.27
C GLN A 146 -16.52 -10.24 -16.95
N ALA A 147 -17.22 -9.14 -16.73
CA ALA A 147 -17.97 -8.89 -15.50
C ALA A 147 -19.12 -9.89 -15.26
N THR A 148 -19.49 -10.64 -16.31
CA THR A 148 -20.51 -11.70 -16.22
C THR A 148 -20.03 -12.99 -15.56
N ASP A 149 -18.71 -13.18 -15.43
CA ASP A 149 -18.14 -14.40 -14.86
C ASP A 149 -18.32 -14.48 -13.32
N ASP A 150 -18.62 -13.34 -12.69
CA ASP A 150 -18.89 -13.26 -11.25
C ASP A 150 -20.40 -13.46 -10.90
N ALA A 151 -21.27 -13.56 -11.89
CA ALA A 151 -22.65 -13.93 -11.60
C ALA A 151 -22.67 -15.34 -10.98
N PRO A 152 -23.28 -15.53 -9.80
CA PRO A 152 -23.45 -16.88 -9.28
C PRO A 152 -24.13 -17.70 -10.40
N PRO A 153 -23.69 -18.95 -10.60
CA PRO A 153 -24.34 -19.82 -11.58
C PRO A 153 -25.84 -19.74 -11.30
N PRO A 154 -26.65 -19.52 -12.33
CA PRO A 154 -28.10 -19.40 -12.13
C PRO A 154 -28.52 -20.58 -11.27
N ALA A 155 -29.01 -20.29 -10.06
CA ALA A 155 -29.46 -21.27 -9.13
C ALA A 155 -30.47 -22.14 -9.89
N ASP A 156 -30.08 -23.39 -10.10
CA ASP A 156 -30.86 -24.50 -10.68
C ASP A 156 -32.05 -24.05 -11.53
N LEU A 157 -31.81 -23.91 -12.84
CA LEU A 157 -32.87 -23.82 -13.86
C LEU A 157 -33.69 -25.12 -13.93
N ASN A 158 -33.87 -25.79 -12.81
CA ASN A 158 -34.83 -26.89 -12.66
C ASN A 158 -36.19 -26.42 -12.13
N SER A 159 -36.36 -25.13 -11.91
CA SER A 159 -37.71 -24.55 -11.79
C SER A 159 -38.18 -24.22 -13.20
N SER A 160 -39.00 -25.07 -13.75
CA SER A 160 -39.71 -24.93 -15.03
C SER A 160 -40.64 -23.70 -15.06
N TYR A 161 -40.04 -22.55 -15.06
CA TYR A 161 -40.71 -21.38 -15.61
C TYR A 161 -40.32 -21.32 -17.09
N GLU A 162 -41.16 -21.98 -17.93
CA GLU A 162 -41.18 -21.69 -19.35
C GLU A 162 -41.44 -20.17 -19.47
N VAL A 163 -40.37 -19.41 -19.72
CA VAL A 163 -40.52 -18.04 -20.21
C VAL A 163 -41.18 -18.18 -21.59
N TYR A 164 -42.48 -17.99 -21.61
CA TYR A 164 -43.21 -17.88 -22.86
C TYR A 164 -42.62 -16.70 -23.65
N ILE A 165 -41.77 -16.99 -24.62
CA ILE A 165 -41.33 -16.06 -25.67
C ILE A 165 -42.41 -16.15 -26.75
N PRO A 166 -43.26 -15.12 -26.92
CA PRO A 166 -44.20 -15.10 -28.00
C PRO A 166 -43.42 -15.24 -29.31
N SER A 167 -43.76 -16.26 -30.10
CA SER A 167 -43.22 -16.36 -31.44
C SER A 167 -43.88 -15.26 -32.27
N ASP A 168 -43.16 -14.18 -32.53
CA ASP A 168 -43.57 -13.17 -33.52
C ASP A 168 -43.55 -13.82 -34.89
N HIS A 169 -44.73 -14.25 -35.35
CA HIS A 169 -44.92 -14.87 -36.65
C HIS A 169 -44.75 -13.89 -37.83
N ASN A 170 -44.24 -12.69 -37.61
CA ASN A 170 -43.99 -11.68 -38.64
C ASN A 170 -42.49 -11.40 -38.87
N PHE A 171 -41.63 -12.30 -38.49
CA PHE A 171 -40.23 -12.20 -38.89
C PHE A 171 -40.04 -12.95 -40.22
N ASP A 172 -40.42 -12.30 -41.34
CA ASP A 172 -40.02 -12.73 -42.66
C ASP A 172 -38.49 -12.74 -42.72
N GLY A 173 -37.97 -13.95 -42.98
CA GLY A 173 -36.56 -14.27 -42.92
C GLY A 173 -35.66 -13.39 -43.82
N PHE A 174 -35.28 -12.24 -43.31
CA PHE A 174 -34.02 -11.62 -43.69
C PHE A 174 -32.93 -12.30 -42.85
N VAL A 175 -32.23 -13.22 -43.48
CA VAL A 175 -30.92 -13.68 -42.99
C VAL A 175 -29.97 -12.52 -43.25
N ASP A 176 -30.06 -11.50 -42.43
CA ASP A 176 -29.02 -10.49 -42.34
C ASP A 176 -27.79 -11.15 -41.72
N ASP A 177 -26.68 -10.91 -42.35
CA ASP A 177 -25.33 -11.32 -41.99
C ASP A 177 -24.97 -10.77 -40.58
N ASN A 178 -25.48 -11.46 -39.55
CA ASN A 178 -25.47 -11.01 -38.15
C ASN A 178 -24.12 -11.19 -37.45
N THR A 179 -23.06 -11.48 -38.20
CA THR A 179 -21.69 -11.51 -37.66
C THR A 179 -21.24 -10.13 -37.17
N ALA A 180 -21.68 -9.05 -37.81
CA ALA A 180 -21.39 -7.67 -37.39
C ALA A 180 -22.08 -7.31 -36.05
N ASN A 181 -23.33 -7.74 -35.86
CA ASN A 181 -24.10 -7.48 -34.65
C ASN A 181 -23.59 -8.29 -33.43
N ILE A 182 -23.13 -9.53 -33.65
CA ILE A 182 -22.50 -10.35 -32.61
C ILE A 182 -21.18 -9.70 -32.17
N SER A 183 -20.38 -9.21 -33.12
CA SER A 183 -19.15 -8.50 -32.82
C SER A 183 -19.42 -7.20 -32.07
N ALA A 184 -20.44 -6.43 -32.45
CA ALA A 184 -20.82 -5.21 -31.74
C ALA A 184 -21.36 -5.49 -30.34
N SER A 185 -22.15 -6.56 -30.16
CA SER A 185 -22.64 -6.95 -28.83
C SER A 185 -21.53 -7.47 -27.91
N MET A 186 -20.52 -8.16 -28.46
CA MET A 186 -19.32 -8.57 -27.69
C MET A 186 -18.48 -7.37 -27.27
N GLN A 187 -18.37 -6.33 -28.10
CA GLN A 187 -17.62 -5.11 -27.77
C GLN A 187 -18.28 -4.27 -26.67
N GLN A 188 -19.57 -4.43 -26.46
CA GLN A 188 -20.31 -3.73 -25.39
C GLN A 188 -20.39 -4.51 -24.08
N ARG A 189 -19.93 -5.77 -24.05
CA ARG A 189 -19.92 -6.55 -22.80
C ARG A 189 -19.04 -5.86 -21.76
N PRO A 190 -19.52 -5.75 -20.52
CA PRO A 190 -18.73 -5.14 -19.45
C PRO A 190 -17.52 -6.03 -19.15
N MET A 191 -16.37 -5.41 -19.05
CA MET A 191 -15.12 -6.03 -18.64
C MET A 191 -14.69 -5.45 -17.29
N ARG A 192 -14.19 -6.31 -16.41
CA ARG A 192 -13.60 -5.93 -15.14
C ARG A 192 -12.08 -6.08 -15.23
N ILE A 193 -11.37 -5.02 -14.87
CA ILE A 193 -9.92 -4.96 -14.81
C ILE A 193 -9.54 -4.73 -13.35
N GLU A 194 -8.76 -5.64 -12.78
CA GLU A 194 -8.22 -5.51 -11.44
C GLU A 194 -6.75 -5.12 -11.51
N ALA A 195 -6.36 -4.10 -10.75
CA ALA A 195 -5.01 -3.57 -10.78
C ALA A 195 -4.58 -3.04 -9.42
N HIS A 196 -3.26 -3.03 -9.17
CA HIS A 196 -2.64 -2.29 -8.09
C HIS A 196 -2.09 -0.97 -8.64
N ILE A 197 -2.55 0.15 -8.10
CA ILE A 197 -2.16 1.48 -8.54
C ILE A 197 -1.78 2.33 -7.32
N PRO A 198 -0.69 3.12 -7.38
CA PRO A 198 -0.34 4.05 -6.31
C PRO A 198 -1.45 5.08 -6.07
N LEU A 199 -1.79 5.33 -4.80
CA LEU A 199 -2.86 6.29 -4.44
C LEU A 199 -2.63 7.67 -5.06
N ALA A 200 -1.38 8.13 -5.12
CA ALA A 200 -1.03 9.42 -5.70
C ALA A 200 -1.50 9.58 -7.16
N ARG A 201 -1.53 8.48 -7.92
CA ARG A 201 -1.98 8.45 -9.32
C ARG A 201 -3.51 8.37 -9.45
N MET A 202 -4.19 7.92 -8.40
CA MET A 202 -5.66 7.84 -8.38
C MET A 202 -6.35 9.18 -8.11
N MET A 203 -5.58 10.21 -7.75
CA MET A 203 -6.09 11.55 -7.60
C MET A 203 -6.64 12.04 -8.95
N ARG A 204 -7.94 12.38 -8.99
CA ARG A 204 -8.68 12.78 -10.21
C ARG A 204 -8.84 11.68 -11.27
N TYR A 205 -8.61 10.42 -10.94
CA TYR A 205 -8.74 9.31 -11.89
C TYR A 205 -10.17 9.19 -12.46
N SER A 206 -11.20 9.56 -11.70
CA SER A 206 -12.59 9.58 -12.17
C SER A 206 -12.80 10.44 -13.42
N THR A 207 -12.16 11.62 -13.48
CA THR A 207 -12.24 12.49 -14.66
C THR A 207 -11.52 11.88 -15.86
N ARG A 208 -10.35 11.26 -15.61
CA ARG A 208 -9.56 10.59 -16.63
C ARG A 208 -10.29 9.35 -17.18
N LEU A 209 -10.86 8.54 -16.31
CA LEU A 209 -11.64 7.35 -16.70
C LEU A 209 -12.82 7.73 -17.58
N ARG A 210 -13.57 8.78 -17.21
CA ARG A 210 -14.67 9.29 -18.04
C ARG A 210 -14.21 9.76 -19.41
N ALA A 211 -13.07 10.44 -19.49
CA ALA A 211 -12.50 10.88 -20.76
C ALA A 211 -12.08 9.69 -21.65
N LEU A 212 -11.51 8.63 -21.06
CA LEU A 212 -11.08 7.44 -21.79
C LEU A 212 -12.24 6.57 -22.27
N THR A 213 -13.32 6.49 -21.49
CA THR A 213 -14.46 5.58 -21.74
C THR A 213 -15.72 6.28 -22.21
N GLY A 214 -15.66 7.59 -22.52
CA GLY A 214 -16.86 8.36 -22.87
C GLY A 214 -17.92 8.40 -21.77
N GLY A 215 -17.52 8.21 -20.51
CA GLY A 215 -18.42 8.17 -19.34
C GLY A 215 -18.97 6.78 -19.00
N ALA A 216 -18.67 5.74 -19.80
CA ALA A 216 -19.21 4.38 -19.61
C ALA A 216 -18.43 3.54 -18.58
N GLY A 217 -17.33 4.07 -18.01
CA GLY A 217 -16.51 3.37 -17.03
C GLY A 217 -16.84 3.76 -15.60
N SER A 218 -16.80 2.77 -14.71
CA SER A 218 -16.85 2.96 -13.24
C SER A 218 -15.63 2.29 -12.60
N TYR A 219 -15.28 2.71 -11.38
CA TYR A 219 -14.22 2.05 -10.63
C TYR A 219 -14.49 2.08 -9.13
N GLN A 220 -13.95 1.09 -8.45
CA GLN A 220 -13.89 1.00 -7.00
C GLN A 220 -12.43 0.84 -6.60
N MET A 221 -12.06 1.37 -5.43
CA MET A 221 -10.70 1.22 -4.92
C MET A 221 -10.71 0.96 -3.42
N THR A 222 -9.82 0.10 -2.98
CA THR A 222 -9.56 -0.22 -1.58
C THR A 222 -8.07 -0.18 -1.30
N LEU A 223 -7.66 0.15 -0.07
CA LEU A 223 -6.25 0.12 0.30
C LEU A 223 -5.78 -1.34 0.34
N SER A 224 -4.81 -1.67 -0.51
CA SER A 224 -4.17 -2.99 -0.55
C SER A 224 -3.00 -3.11 0.44
N GLY A 225 -2.27 -2.01 0.65
CA GLY A 225 -1.10 -2.00 1.51
C GLY A 225 -0.14 -0.88 1.13
N PHE A 226 1.14 -1.10 1.42
CA PHE A 226 2.20 -0.15 1.09
C PHE A 226 3.28 -0.86 0.27
N ALA A 227 3.79 -0.20 -0.76
CA ALA A 227 4.89 -0.68 -1.57
C ALA A 227 6.08 0.28 -1.52
N ILE A 228 7.27 -0.25 -1.71
CA ILE A 228 8.48 0.55 -1.80
C ILE A 228 8.43 1.37 -3.07
N VAL A 229 8.66 2.67 -2.94
CA VAL A 229 8.69 3.60 -4.06
C VAL A 229 9.94 3.35 -4.93
N ALA A 230 9.79 3.44 -6.25
CA ALA A 230 10.91 3.35 -7.17
C ALA A 230 11.93 4.49 -6.91
N PRO A 231 13.25 4.25 -7.10
CA PRO A 231 14.30 5.22 -6.72
C PRO A 231 14.15 6.60 -7.37
N ASP A 232 13.69 6.64 -8.61
CA ASP A 232 13.49 7.92 -9.32
C ASP A 232 12.31 8.71 -8.74
N ARG A 233 11.21 8.02 -8.46
CA ARG A 233 10.03 8.60 -7.81
C ARG A 233 10.31 8.99 -6.36
N GLU A 234 11.12 8.21 -5.64
CA GLU A 234 11.54 8.53 -4.26
C GLU A 234 12.27 9.88 -4.21
N ARG A 235 13.20 10.15 -5.15
CA ARG A 235 13.90 11.43 -5.22
C ARG A 235 12.94 12.59 -5.48
N GLU A 236 11.97 12.41 -6.36
CA GLU A 236 10.94 13.42 -6.66
C GLU A 236 10.11 13.73 -5.42
N LEU A 237 9.60 12.69 -4.73
CA LEU A 237 8.82 12.83 -3.50
C LEU A 237 9.62 13.51 -2.38
N LEU A 238 10.90 13.17 -2.21
CA LEU A 238 11.76 13.80 -1.22
C LEU A 238 12.00 15.28 -1.51
N ARG A 239 12.05 15.69 -2.81
CA ARG A 239 12.08 17.10 -3.20
C ARG A 239 10.76 17.81 -2.90
N GLU A 240 9.63 17.21 -3.25
CA GLU A 240 8.30 17.73 -2.94
C GLU A 240 8.10 17.93 -1.42
N LEU A 241 8.65 17.02 -0.60
CA LEU A 241 8.63 17.10 0.85
C LEU A 241 9.68 18.07 1.44
N GLY A 242 10.47 18.74 0.60
CA GLY A 242 11.50 19.69 1.04
C GLY A 242 12.68 19.02 1.78
N ARG A 243 12.91 17.74 1.56
CA ARG A 243 14.01 16.97 2.19
C ARG A 243 15.26 16.91 1.32
N LEU A 244 15.12 17.12 0.02
CA LEU A 244 16.24 17.29 -0.92
C LEU A 244 16.20 18.70 -1.54
N PRO A 245 17.36 19.30 -1.84
CA PRO A 245 17.39 20.57 -2.55
C PRO A 245 16.77 20.43 -3.95
N ALA A 246 16.14 21.52 -4.42
CA ALA A 246 15.43 21.53 -5.70
C ALA A 246 16.34 21.32 -6.91
N HIS A 247 17.66 21.57 -6.76
CA HIS A 247 18.66 21.45 -7.82
C HIS A 247 19.89 20.69 -7.32
N ILE A 248 20.10 19.52 -7.84
CA ILE A 248 21.39 18.90 -8.12
C ILE A 248 21.24 18.14 -9.43
#